data_c1ee6847d2b78585cb8ebd81f193870a
#
_entry.id   c1ee6847d2b78585cb8ebd81f193870a
#
_cell.length_a   1.000
_cell.length_b   1.000
_cell.length_c   1.000
_cell.angle_alpha   90.00
_cell.angle_beta   90.00
_cell.angle_gamma   90.00
#
_symmetry.space_group_name_H-M   'P 1'
#
loop_
_entity.id
_entity.type
_entity.pdbx_description
1 polymer ?
#
loop_
_entity_poly.entity_id
_entity_poly.type
_entity_poly.pdbx_seq_one_letter_code
_entity_poly.pdbx_strand_id
1 'polypeptide(L)'
;MANYQELYAAKRMTMEDVAKQVQSGWMLGMDAGPTHADGLMNAIAEKIAQTDTKDVKVQMMLDTYSYPFLESDAFKGKMTAYSWFSSGGLRKAINSGWADVIPSYYRDIPGHILREYEYDAYCVSVSPMDSHGYFSMATSNSYSMSMIKKAKRVFVEVNKHQPRALNNMQIHVSQVDAIVENDHPLPELPPVHLDEKSIIIGNLIAEQIADGSCIQLGIGAIPDATGAALMVKHDLGIHTEMFTSSMVDLIACGAVNNSKKQIHPGKTVTTFAYGSQKIYDFVNDNPAIEILPVEYVNDPNVICQNDNMISINAALEVDFFGQVCAESVGTKHMSGSGGQVDYVRGACQSKGGKSFIAFTSTAKDDTISKIKPILTPGAIVTTSKNDVDYIVTEYGIAHLRGHSLGERTKQLIAIAHPNFRDELTFEAKKRGILI
;
A
#
# COMPACT_ATOMS: atom_id res chain seq x y z
N MET A 1 -19.57 -36.59 6.83
CA MET A 1 -19.14 -35.20 6.51
C MET A 1 -18.73 -34.55 7.82
N ALA A 2 -17.58 -33.94 7.89
CA ALA A 2 -17.21 -33.15 9.08
C ALA A 2 -18.26 -32.07 9.28
N ASN A 3 -18.78 -31.94 10.51
CA ASN A 3 -19.72 -30.85 10.82
C ASN A 3 -18.92 -29.56 11.07
N TYR A 4 -18.73 -28.78 10.04
CA TYR A 4 -17.95 -27.50 10.13
C TYR A 4 -18.60 -26.52 11.10
N GLN A 5 -19.91 -26.57 11.29
CA GLN A 5 -20.61 -25.74 12.27
C GLN A 5 -20.29 -26.17 13.72
N GLU A 6 -20.11 -27.44 13.99
CA GLU A 6 -19.64 -27.90 15.31
C GLU A 6 -18.19 -27.46 15.57
N LEU A 7 -17.32 -27.55 14.56
CA LEU A 7 -15.93 -27.03 14.68
C LEU A 7 -15.92 -25.53 14.93
N TYR A 8 -16.75 -24.79 14.22
CA TYR A 8 -16.91 -23.33 14.41
C TYR A 8 -17.37 -23.04 15.84
N ALA A 9 -18.45 -23.68 16.29
CA ALA A 9 -18.98 -23.50 17.64
C ALA A 9 -17.97 -23.84 18.74
N ALA A 10 -17.17 -24.90 18.54
CA ALA A 10 -16.14 -25.31 19.50
C ALA A 10 -14.97 -24.33 19.62
N LYS A 11 -14.70 -23.50 18.58
CA LYS A 11 -13.62 -22.50 18.54
C LYS A 11 -14.10 -21.08 18.80
N ARG A 12 -15.41 -20.87 18.86
CA ARG A 12 -16.00 -19.56 19.13
C ARG A 12 -15.74 -19.16 20.57
N MET A 13 -15.21 -17.95 20.75
CA MET A 13 -14.85 -17.37 22.02
C MET A 13 -15.30 -15.90 22.08
N THR A 14 -15.33 -15.33 23.29
CA THR A 14 -15.43 -13.87 23.44
C THR A 14 -14.07 -13.21 23.15
N MET A 15 -14.07 -11.92 22.78
CA MET A 15 -12.83 -11.17 22.58
C MET A 15 -11.98 -11.16 23.84
N GLU A 16 -12.63 -11.01 25.01
CA GLU A 16 -11.97 -10.98 26.33
C GLU A 16 -11.28 -12.32 26.62
N ASP A 17 -11.88 -13.45 26.26
CA ASP A 17 -11.29 -14.77 26.51
C ASP A 17 -10.11 -15.05 25.58
N VAL A 18 -10.14 -14.55 24.34
CA VAL A 18 -8.96 -14.58 23.46
C VAL A 18 -7.88 -13.63 23.97
N ALA A 19 -8.24 -12.43 24.38
CA ALA A 19 -7.29 -11.44 24.93
C ALA A 19 -6.57 -11.96 26.20
N LYS A 20 -7.27 -12.72 27.06
CA LYS A 20 -6.66 -13.36 28.26
C LYS A 20 -5.53 -14.35 27.92
N GLN A 21 -5.52 -14.91 26.71
CA GLN A 21 -4.46 -15.85 26.29
C GLN A 21 -3.12 -15.13 26.02
N VAL A 22 -3.16 -13.84 25.68
CA VAL A 22 -1.96 -13.06 25.36
C VAL A 22 -1.09 -12.91 26.62
N GLN A 23 0.19 -13.22 26.48
CA GLN A 23 1.17 -13.20 27.57
C GLN A 23 2.26 -12.16 27.32
N SER A 24 3.01 -11.81 28.37
CA SER A 24 4.18 -10.95 28.24
C SER A 24 5.20 -11.55 27.27
N GLY A 25 5.79 -10.69 26.45
CA GLY A 25 6.80 -11.08 25.45
C GLY A 25 6.24 -11.65 24.14
N TRP A 26 4.90 -11.81 24.02
CA TRP A 26 4.32 -12.31 22.76
C TRP A 26 4.57 -11.37 21.59
N MET A 27 4.76 -11.99 20.42
CA MET A 27 4.76 -11.35 19.11
C MET A 27 3.44 -11.65 18.40
N LEU A 28 2.69 -10.59 18.14
CA LEU A 28 1.42 -10.64 17.40
C LEU A 28 1.65 -10.17 15.97
N GLY A 29 1.03 -10.84 15.01
CA GLY A 29 0.94 -10.40 13.63
C GLY A 29 -0.47 -9.89 13.32
N MET A 30 -0.56 -8.80 12.56
CA MET A 30 -1.79 -8.33 11.93
C MET A 30 -1.59 -8.29 10.42
N ASP A 31 -2.69 -8.27 9.67
CA ASP A 31 -2.66 -8.10 8.21
C ASP A 31 -2.55 -6.61 7.81
N ALA A 32 -2.92 -6.27 6.59
CA ALA A 32 -2.88 -4.91 6.06
C ALA A 32 -4.29 -4.30 5.97
N GLY A 33 -4.43 -3.06 6.43
CA GLY A 33 -5.60 -2.23 6.18
C GLY A 33 -6.94 -2.77 6.69
N PRO A 34 -7.97 -2.90 5.81
CA PRO A 34 -9.33 -3.25 6.25
C PRO A 34 -9.49 -4.67 6.83
N THR A 35 -8.48 -5.53 6.70
CA THR A 35 -8.47 -6.88 7.30
C THR A 35 -7.86 -6.93 8.69
N HIS A 36 -7.58 -5.80 9.31
CA HIS A 36 -7.22 -5.77 10.74
C HIS A 36 -8.36 -6.32 11.60
N ALA A 37 -8.05 -7.21 12.53
CA ALA A 37 -8.96 -7.66 13.58
C ALA A 37 -9.00 -6.61 14.70
N ASP A 38 -9.63 -5.46 14.42
CA ASP A 38 -9.52 -4.26 15.24
C ASP A 38 -10.24 -4.40 16.59
N GLY A 39 -11.40 -5.05 16.64
CA GLY A 39 -12.11 -5.34 17.88
C GLY A 39 -11.30 -6.23 18.80
N LEU A 40 -10.75 -7.32 18.26
CA LEU A 40 -9.90 -8.23 19.03
C LEU A 40 -8.62 -7.53 19.50
N MET A 41 -7.98 -6.73 18.65
CA MET A 41 -6.76 -6.01 19.01
C MET A 41 -7.02 -4.94 20.10
N ASN A 42 -8.16 -4.27 20.05
CA ASN A 42 -8.58 -3.33 21.09
C ASN A 42 -8.84 -4.05 22.43
N ALA A 43 -9.50 -5.22 22.41
CA ALA A 43 -9.69 -6.04 23.63
C ALA A 43 -8.34 -6.53 24.21
N ILE A 44 -7.38 -6.90 23.35
CA ILE A 44 -6.01 -7.23 23.78
C ILE A 44 -5.33 -6.03 24.43
N ALA A 45 -5.41 -4.85 23.81
CA ALA A 45 -4.84 -3.63 24.36
C ALA A 45 -5.48 -3.25 25.71
N GLU A 46 -6.79 -3.36 25.85
CA GLU A 46 -7.49 -3.12 27.09
C GLU A 46 -7.03 -4.07 28.20
N LYS A 47 -6.95 -5.37 27.93
CA LYS A 47 -6.40 -6.35 28.87
C LYS A 47 -4.97 -6.02 29.30
N ILE A 48 -4.10 -5.61 28.36
CA ILE A 48 -2.72 -5.23 28.65
C ILE A 48 -2.67 -3.98 29.52
N ALA A 49 -3.55 -3.00 29.30
CA ALA A 49 -3.64 -1.80 30.12
C ALA A 49 -4.00 -2.13 31.59
N GLN A 50 -4.87 -3.11 31.81
CA GLN A 50 -5.42 -3.49 33.11
C GLN A 50 -4.58 -4.52 33.88
N THR A 51 -3.52 -5.06 33.30
CA THR A 51 -2.72 -6.15 33.88
C THR A 51 -1.23 -5.83 33.89
N ASP A 52 -0.42 -6.69 34.50
CA ASP A 52 1.05 -6.64 34.46
C ASP A 52 1.66 -7.21 33.16
N THR A 53 0.83 -7.50 32.16
CA THR A 53 1.31 -7.97 30.85
C THR A 53 2.13 -6.86 30.17
N LYS A 54 3.33 -7.21 29.69
CA LYS A 54 4.30 -6.28 29.12
C LYS A 54 5.11 -6.90 27.98
N ASP A 55 5.87 -6.06 27.30
CA ASP A 55 6.75 -6.46 26.18
C ASP A 55 6.01 -7.18 25.04
N VAL A 56 4.71 -6.90 24.84
CA VAL A 56 3.95 -7.42 23.71
C VAL A 56 4.31 -6.63 22.46
N LYS A 57 4.67 -7.31 21.40
CA LYS A 57 5.02 -6.73 20.11
C LYS A 57 3.91 -6.98 19.10
N VAL A 58 3.62 -5.99 18.26
CA VAL A 58 2.62 -6.11 17.20
C VAL A 58 3.23 -5.70 15.87
N GLN A 59 3.36 -6.63 14.94
CA GLN A 59 3.69 -6.28 13.56
C GLN A 59 2.42 -6.02 12.76
N MET A 60 2.40 -4.89 12.06
CA MET A 60 1.22 -4.43 11.31
C MET A 60 1.61 -3.52 10.14
N MET A 61 0.67 -3.26 9.29
CA MET A 61 0.84 -2.40 8.13
C MET A 61 -0.47 -1.68 7.82
N LEU A 62 -0.38 -0.40 7.42
CA LEU A 62 -1.51 0.38 6.94
C LEU A 62 -2.65 0.43 7.99
N ASP A 63 -2.40 1.12 9.10
CA ASP A 63 -3.34 1.32 10.19
C ASP A 63 -4.58 2.11 9.71
N THR A 64 -5.67 1.41 9.48
CA THR A 64 -6.96 1.99 9.04
C THR A 64 -7.94 2.20 10.19
N TYR A 65 -7.62 1.67 11.35
CA TYR A 65 -8.40 1.80 12.59
C TYR A 65 -7.59 2.53 13.67
N SER A 66 -8.28 3.02 14.69
CA SER A 66 -7.66 3.65 15.85
C SER A 66 -7.30 2.60 16.91
N TYR A 67 -6.09 2.71 17.46
CA TYR A 67 -5.60 1.78 18.49
C TYR A 67 -5.03 2.55 19.67
N PRO A 68 -5.48 2.28 20.93
CA PRO A 68 -4.97 2.96 22.13
C PRO A 68 -3.45 2.88 22.29
N PHE A 69 -2.83 1.76 21.88
CA PHE A 69 -1.37 1.58 21.99
C PHE A 69 -0.56 2.41 20.98
N LEU A 70 -1.20 3.00 19.96
CA LEU A 70 -0.59 3.97 19.04
C LEU A 70 -0.81 5.43 19.48
N GLU A 71 -1.69 5.67 20.42
CA GLU A 71 -2.17 7.01 20.77
C GLU A 71 -1.78 7.46 22.18
N SER A 72 -1.42 6.50 23.07
CA SER A 72 -1.18 6.77 24.48
C SER A 72 0.17 6.22 24.95
N ASP A 73 0.91 7.05 25.68
CA ASP A 73 2.17 6.67 26.31
C ASP A 73 2.00 5.69 27.50
N ALA A 74 0.76 5.48 27.96
CA ALA A 74 0.43 4.44 28.95
C ALA A 74 0.82 3.01 28.51
N PHE A 75 1.02 2.81 27.19
CA PHE A 75 1.47 1.52 26.63
C PHE A 75 2.99 1.39 26.50
N LYS A 76 3.76 2.41 26.84
CA LYS A 76 5.24 2.32 26.81
C LYS A 76 5.73 1.16 27.69
N GLY A 77 6.55 0.26 27.07
CA GLY A 77 7.05 -0.93 27.74
C GLY A 77 6.01 -2.05 27.93
N LYS A 78 4.74 -1.79 27.64
CA LYS A 78 3.68 -2.80 27.65
C LYS A 78 3.40 -3.37 26.26
N MET A 79 3.26 -2.48 25.25
CA MET A 79 2.93 -2.87 23.87
C MET A 79 3.65 -1.96 22.90
N THR A 80 4.32 -2.54 21.89
CA THR A 80 5.08 -1.80 20.87
C THR A 80 4.67 -2.27 19.48
N ALA A 81 4.28 -1.32 18.63
CA ALA A 81 4.00 -1.60 17.22
C ALA A 81 5.26 -1.52 16.37
N TYR A 82 5.39 -2.45 15.42
CA TYR A 82 6.39 -2.47 14.37
C TYR A 82 5.70 -2.37 13.02
N SER A 83 6.01 -1.35 12.26
CA SER A 83 5.33 -1.00 11.02
C SER A 83 6.12 -1.37 9.79
N TRP A 84 5.49 -2.06 8.84
CA TRP A 84 6.02 -2.24 7.48
C TRP A 84 5.70 -1.04 6.58
N PHE A 85 4.55 -0.40 6.82
CA PHE A 85 4.09 0.81 6.13
C PHE A 85 3.09 1.56 7.01
N SER A 86 3.32 2.85 7.23
CA SER A 86 2.62 3.62 8.23
C SER A 86 1.54 4.54 7.62
N SER A 87 0.37 4.55 8.22
CA SER A 87 -0.64 5.60 8.02
C SER A 87 -0.72 6.55 9.23
N GLY A 88 -1.90 7.02 9.57
CA GLY A 88 -2.05 8.13 10.52
C GLY A 88 -1.55 7.87 11.93
N GLY A 89 -2.04 6.82 12.57
CA GLY A 89 -1.71 6.47 13.96
C GLY A 89 -0.27 5.98 14.11
N LEU A 90 0.15 5.03 13.26
CA LEU A 90 1.53 4.54 13.23
C LEU A 90 2.54 5.66 12.97
N ARG A 91 2.27 6.55 12.01
CA ARG A 91 3.13 7.72 11.73
C ARG A 91 3.33 8.58 12.95
N LYS A 92 2.24 8.88 13.69
CA LYS A 92 2.30 9.65 14.93
C LYS A 92 3.11 8.91 15.99
N ALA A 93 2.83 7.64 16.20
CA ALA A 93 3.50 6.81 17.19
C ALA A 93 5.01 6.67 16.92
N ILE A 94 5.42 6.44 15.67
CA ILE A 94 6.84 6.35 15.26
C ILE A 94 7.57 7.68 15.52
N ASN A 95 7.00 8.80 15.08
CA ASN A 95 7.62 10.11 15.31
C ASN A 95 7.65 10.53 16.79
N SER A 96 6.87 9.87 17.64
CA SER A 96 6.86 10.06 19.10
C SER A 96 7.70 9.02 19.86
N GLY A 97 8.30 8.03 19.15
CA GLY A 97 9.13 6.99 19.76
C GLY A 97 8.33 5.88 20.48
N TRP A 98 7.06 5.70 20.15
CA TRP A 98 6.19 4.65 20.73
C TRP A 98 6.05 3.42 19.83
N ALA A 99 6.36 3.57 18.56
CA ALA A 99 6.39 2.50 17.58
C ALA A 99 7.69 2.58 16.78
N ASP A 100 7.99 1.52 16.05
CA ASP A 100 9.19 1.43 15.24
C ASP A 100 8.83 1.04 13.80
N VAL A 101 9.76 1.23 12.89
CA VAL A 101 9.60 0.93 11.45
C VAL A 101 10.55 -0.19 11.04
N ILE A 102 10.04 -1.12 10.25
CA ILE A 102 10.84 -2.18 9.64
C ILE A 102 10.98 -1.86 8.15
N PRO A 103 12.12 -1.34 7.69
CA PRO A 103 12.33 -1.04 6.29
C PRO A 103 12.28 -2.32 5.44
N SER A 104 11.42 -2.33 4.42
CA SER A 104 11.32 -3.45 3.48
C SER A 104 10.67 -3.00 2.18
N TYR A 105 11.05 -3.61 1.05
CA TYR A 105 10.16 -3.63 -0.10
C TYR A 105 8.93 -4.48 0.23
N TYR A 106 7.78 -4.09 -0.27
CA TYR A 106 6.54 -4.76 0.09
C TYR A 106 6.55 -6.25 -0.29
N ARG A 107 7.06 -6.58 -1.47
CA ARG A 107 7.19 -7.97 -1.95
C ARG A 107 8.06 -8.86 -1.06
N ASP A 108 8.99 -8.28 -0.29
CA ASP A 108 9.95 -9.04 0.52
C ASP A 108 9.41 -9.36 1.92
N ILE A 109 8.31 -8.71 2.35
CA ILE A 109 7.69 -8.91 3.67
C ILE A 109 7.36 -10.37 3.96
N PRO A 110 6.70 -11.16 3.06
CA PRO A 110 6.44 -12.58 3.29
C PRO A 110 7.72 -13.38 3.58
N GLY A 111 8.81 -13.06 2.85
CA GLY A 111 10.12 -13.68 3.08
C GLY A 111 10.70 -13.36 4.45
N HIS A 112 10.59 -12.12 4.92
CA HIS A 112 11.02 -11.72 6.27
C HIS A 112 10.18 -12.41 7.34
N ILE A 113 8.86 -12.44 7.21
CA ILE A 113 7.95 -13.14 8.12
C ILE A 113 8.39 -14.59 8.31
N LEU A 114 8.68 -15.29 7.22
CA LEU A 114 9.02 -16.70 7.26
C LEU A 114 10.42 -17.00 7.83
N ARG A 115 11.38 -16.09 7.64
CA ARG A 115 12.78 -16.32 8.01
C ARG A 115 13.20 -15.69 9.32
N GLU A 116 12.71 -14.45 9.60
CA GLU A 116 13.31 -13.62 10.65
C GLU A 116 12.46 -13.57 11.93
N TYR A 117 11.18 -13.95 11.86
CA TYR A 117 10.24 -13.75 12.96
C TYR A 117 9.57 -15.04 13.41
N GLU A 118 9.20 -15.08 14.69
CA GLU A 118 8.32 -16.09 15.29
C GLU A 118 7.09 -15.38 15.85
N TYR A 119 5.89 -15.82 15.48
CA TYR A 119 4.64 -15.23 15.96
C TYR A 119 3.92 -16.16 16.91
N ASP A 120 3.50 -15.63 18.06
CA ASP A 120 2.70 -16.37 19.03
C ASP A 120 1.24 -16.42 18.58
N ALA A 121 0.75 -15.35 17.91
CA ALA A 121 -0.55 -15.37 17.28
C ALA A 121 -0.59 -14.44 16.05
N TYR A 122 -1.41 -14.80 15.08
CA TYR A 122 -1.84 -13.97 13.95
C TYR A 122 -3.31 -13.61 14.13
N CYS A 123 -3.64 -12.32 14.12
CA CYS A 123 -4.98 -11.77 14.29
C CYS A 123 -5.45 -11.16 12.97
N VAL A 124 -6.57 -11.64 12.42
CA VAL A 124 -7.06 -11.19 11.11
C VAL A 124 -8.57 -11.17 11.04
N SER A 125 -9.13 -10.12 10.42
CA SER A 125 -10.57 -10.06 10.11
C SER A 125 -10.86 -10.82 8.81
N VAL A 126 -11.95 -11.60 8.81
CA VAL A 126 -12.32 -12.50 7.71
C VAL A 126 -13.81 -12.42 7.41
N SER A 127 -14.21 -12.87 6.22
CA SER A 127 -15.62 -13.03 5.87
C SER A 127 -16.32 -14.08 6.75
N PRO A 128 -17.66 -14.16 6.78
CA PRO A 128 -18.39 -15.32 7.31
C PRO A 128 -17.91 -16.64 6.69
N MET A 129 -17.97 -17.72 7.49
CA MET A 129 -17.62 -19.06 7.04
C MET A 129 -18.64 -19.59 6.02
N ASP A 130 -18.16 -20.15 4.93
CA ASP A 130 -19.00 -20.78 3.92
C ASP A 130 -19.49 -22.19 4.33
N SER A 131 -20.34 -22.81 3.50
CA SER A 131 -20.87 -24.16 3.74
C SER A 131 -19.81 -25.27 3.72
N HIS A 132 -18.60 -24.98 3.24
CA HIS A 132 -17.48 -25.90 3.16
C HIS A 132 -16.45 -25.69 4.27
N GLY A 133 -16.70 -24.77 5.21
CA GLY A 133 -15.85 -24.49 6.35
C GLY A 133 -14.73 -23.50 6.08
N TYR A 134 -14.81 -22.70 5.01
CA TYR A 134 -13.81 -21.72 4.66
C TYR A 134 -14.24 -20.28 4.97
N PHE A 135 -13.29 -19.50 5.47
CA PHE A 135 -13.36 -18.04 5.56
C PHE A 135 -12.53 -17.45 4.42
N SER A 136 -13.01 -16.37 3.81
CA SER A 136 -12.21 -15.58 2.88
C SER A 136 -11.35 -14.57 3.65
N MET A 137 -10.11 -14.37 3.20
CA MET A 137 -9.22 -13.29 3.69
C MET A 137 -9.66 -11.90 3.21
N ALA A 138 -10.81 -11.85 2.57
CA ALA A 138 -11.55 -10.64 2.21
C ALA A 138 -10.78 -9.70 1.27
N THR A 139 -10.33 -8.54 1.77
CA THR A 139 -9.75 -7.48 0.95
C THR A 139 -8.22 -7.51 0.85
N SER A 140 -7.53 -8.39 1.58
CA SER A 140 -6.06 -8.45 1.58
C SER A 140 -5.54 -9.89 1.56
N ASN A 141 -4.58 -10.16 0.67
CA ASN A 141 -3.75 -11.37 0.69
C ASN A 141 -2.27 -11.03 0.85
N SER A 142 -1.96 -9.79 1.06
CA SER A 142 -0.61 -9.24 1.18
C SER A 142 0.44 -10.26 1.62
N TYR A 143 0.44 -10.59 2.88
CA TYR A 143 1.32 -11.61 3.50
C TYR A 143 0.55 -12.60 4.39
N SER A 144 -0.78 -12.62 4.29
CA SER A 144 -1.68 -13.41 5.13
C SER A 144 -1.32 -14.90 5.16
N MET A 145 -1.04 -15.48 3.99
CA MET A 145 -0.69 -16.91 3.89
C MET A 145 0.66 -17.24 4.56
N SER A 146 1.60 -16.29 4.55
CA SER A 146 2.87 -16.42 5.28
C SER A 146 2.68 -16.33 6.78
N MET A 147 1.78 -15.45 7.25
CA MET A 147 1.40 -15.35 8.66
C MET A 147 0.71 -16.62 9.15
N ILE A 148 -0.29 -17.14 8.41
CA ILE A 148 -0.99 -18.39 8.75
C ILE A 148 0.00 -19.56 8.87
N LYS A 149 0.98 -19.64 7.97
CA LYS A 149 2.00 -20.70 7.98
C LYS A 149 2.97 -20.58 9.15
N LYS A 150 3.27 -19.36 9.59
CA LYS A 150 4.33 -19.09 10.57
C LYS A 150 3.83 -18.94 11.99
N ALA A 151 2.62 -18.43 12.19
CA ALA A 151 2.08 -18.19 13.53
C ALA A 151 1.76 -19.51 14.26
N LYS A 152 2.02 -19.56 15.56
CA LYS A 152 1.66 -20.69 16.44
C LYS A 152 0.14 -20.81 16.64
N ARG A 153 -0.57 -19.68 16.51
CA ARG A 153 -2.03 -19.59 16.65
C ARG A 153 -2.59 -18.65 15.61
N VAL A 154 -3.78 -18.95 15.12
CA VAL A 154 -4.53 -18.06 14.21
C VAL A 154 -5.85 -17.71 14.87
N PHE A 155 -6.03 -16.44 15.16
CA PHE A 155 -7.25 -15.86 15.72
C PHE A 155 -7.98 -15.09 14.61
N VAL A 156 -9.21 -15.47 14.31
CA VAL A 156 -10.01 -14.78 13.30
C VAL A 156 -11.12 -13.96 13.95
N GLU A 157 -11.28 -12.74 13.47
CA GLU A 157 -12.41 -11.87 13.74
C GLU A 157 -13.36 -11.93 12.55
N VAL A 158 -14.51 -12.62 12.71
CA VAL A 158 -15.50 -12.77 11.66
C VAL A 158 -16.36 -11.50 11.60
N ASN A 159 -16.38 -10.85 10.45
CA ASN A 159 -17.19 -9.68 10.19
C ASN A 159 -18.02 -9.88 8.92
N LYS A 160 -19.35 -9.77 9.02
CA LYS A 160 -20.26 -9.94 7.88
C LYS A 160 -20.10 -8.88 6.78
N HIS A 161 -19.45 -7.75 7.09
CA HIS A 161 -19.13 -6.71 6.12
C HIS A 161 -17.87 -6.98 5.31
N GLN A 162 -17.05 -7.97 5.72
CA GLN A 162 -15.91 -8.41 4.92
C GLN A 162 -16.41 -9.12 3.66
N PRO A 163 -15.98 -8.67 2.46
CA PRO A 163 -16.38 -9.30 1.22
C PRO A 163 -15.80 -10.71 1.10
N ARG A 164 -16.50 -11.58 0.40
CA ARG A 164 -15.99 -12.87 0.01
C ARG A 164 -15.19 -12.73 -1.29
N ALA A 165 -13.87 -12.55 -1.18
CA ALA A 165 -12.99 -12.66 -2.32
C ALA A 165 -12.84 -14.13 -2.71
N LEU A 166 -12.93 -14.40 -4.00
CA LEU A 166 -12.70 -15.74 -4.56
C LEU A 166 -11.20 -15.96 -4.75
N ASN A 167 -10.76 -17.12 -5.15
CA ASN A 167 -9.36 -17.52 -5.34
C ASN A 167 -8.72 -18.14 -4.09
N ASN A 168 -7.40 -18.29 -4.09
CA ASN A 168 -6.62 -19.01 -3.07
C ASN A 168 -6.42 -18.22 -1.75
N MET A 169 -7.38 -17.38 -1.38
CA MET A 169 -7.33 -16.53 -0.19
C MET A 169 -8.27 -17.02 0.92
N GLN A 170 -8.28 -18.29 1.16
CA GLN A 170 -9.24 -18.88 2.09
C GLN A 170 -8.51 -19.66 3.16
N ILE A 171 -8.99 -19.54 4.40
CA ILE A 171 -8.54 -20.35 5.53
C ILE A 171 -9.68 -21.27 5.97
N HIS A 172 -9.37 -22.55 6.14
CA HIS A 172 -10.35 -23.52 6.62
C HIS A 172 -10.46 -23.46 8.16
N VAL A 173 -11.66 -23.66 8.67
CA VAL A 173 -11.96 -23.61 10.11
C VAL A 173 -11.06 -24.54 10.96
N SER A 174 -10.52 -25.62 10.39
CA SER A 174 -9.56 -26.49 11.10
C SER A 174 -8.22 -25.82 11.39
N GLN A 175 -7.82 -24.81 10.62
CA GLN A 175 -6.56 -24.08 10.74
C GLN A 175 -6.63 -22.89 11.68
N VAL A 176 -7.82 -22.60 12.22
CA VAL A 176 -8.09 -21.47 13.13
C VAL A 176 -8.09 -21.99 14.56
N ASP A 177 -7.54 -21.24 15.50
CA ASP A 177 -7.50 -21.60 16.93
C ASP A 177 -8.60 -20.93 17.75
N ALA A 178 -8.98 -19.69 17.40
CA ALA A 178 -10.08 -18.96 18.02
C ALA A 178 -10.87 -18.17 17.00
N ILE A 179 -12.18 -18.08 17.20
CA ILE A 179 -13.11 -17.34 16.37
C ILE A 179 -13.84 -16.35 17.28
N VAL A 180 -13.77 -15.07 16.96
CA VAL A 180 -14.61 -14.02 17.56
C VAL A 180 -15.51 -13.43 16.50
N GLU A 181 -16.74 -13.07 16.85
CA GLU A 181 -17.69 -12.43 15.95
C GLU A 181 -17.78 -10.95 16.27
N ASN A 182 -17.57 -10.09 15.26
CA ASN A 182 -17.58 -8.64 15.41
C ASN A 182 -18.07 -7.96 14.13
N ASP A 183 -19.36 -7.74 14.05
CA ASP A 183 -19.99 -7.09 12.89
C ASP A 183 -19.90 -5.57 13.00
N HIS A 184 -19.15 -4.95 12.13
CA HIS A 184 -19.05 -3.49 12.00
C HIS A 184 -18.69 -3.10 10.55
N PRO A 185 -19.04 -1.85 10.12
CA PRO A 185 -18.66 -1.36 8.80
C PRO A 185 -17.14 -1.35 8.62
N LEU A 186 -16.69 -1.64 7.40
CA LEU A 186 -15.27 -1.53 7.07
C LEU A 186 -14.84 -0.07 6.98
N PRO A 187 -13.55 0.23 7.20
CA PRO A 187 -13.04 1.58 7.06
C PRO A 187 -13.08 2.00 5.59
N GLU A 188 -13.44 3.25 5.35
CA GLU A 188 -13.49 3.82 4.01
C GLU A 188 -12.47 4.94 3.85
N LEU A 189 -11.88 5.05 2.67
CA LEU A 189 -11.13 6.24 2.27
C LEU A 189 -12.13 7.33 1.84
N PRO A 190 -12.02 8.53 2.40
CA PRO A 190 -12.84 9.63 1.95
C PRO A 190 -12.54 9.97 0.48
N PRO A 191 -13.53 10.48 -0.27
CA PRO A 191 -13.29 10.98 -1.63
C PRO A 191 -12.18 12.03 -1.63
N VAL A 192 -11.26 11.93 -2.57
CA VAL A 192 -10.17 12.90 -2.72
C VAL A 192 -10.65 14.09 -3.53
N HIS A 193 -10.40 15.30 -3.03
CA HIS A 193 -10.64 16.53 -3.81
C HIS A 193 -9.55 16.66 -4.88
N LEU A 194 -9.98 16.75 -6.14
CA LEU A 194 -9.09 16.96 -7.29
C LEU A 194 -8.88 18.46 -7.50
N ASP A 195 -7.71 18.96 -7.14
CA ASP A 195 -7.31 20.34 -7.43
C ASP A 195 -6.83 20.49 -8.90
N GLU A 196 -6.74 21.74 -9.36
CA GLU A 196 -6.35 22.05 -10.73
C GLU A 196 -4.96 21.46 -11.10
N LYS A 197 -3.97 21.56 -10.19
CA LYS A 197 -2.63 21.01 -10.43
C LYS A 197 -2.66 19.50 -10.61
N SER A 198 -3.43 18.79 -9.78
CA SER A 198 -3.59 17.32 -9.90
C SER A 198 -4.27 16.93 -11.21
N ILE A 199 -5.26 17.70 -11.68
CA ILE A 199 -5.94 17.47 -12.96
C ILE A 199 -4.97 17.67 -14.14
N ILE A 200 -4.16 18.73 -14.12
CA ILE A 200 -3.14 18.99 -15.16
C ILE A 200 -2.15 17.81 -15.20
N ILE A 201 -1.62 17.39 -14.06
CA ILE A 201 -0.67 16.27 -13.97
C ILE A 201 -1.32 14.98 -14.47
N GLY A 202 -2.55 14.69 -14.05
CA GLY A 202 -3.29 13.49 -14.48
C GLY A 202 -3.48 13.43 -15.99
N ASN A 203 -3.84 14.56 -16.63
CA ASN A 203 -3.97 14.67 -18.08
C ASN A 203 -2.63 14.44 -18.81
N LEU A 204 -1.55 15.09 -18.33
CA LEU A 204 -0.20 14.91 -18.91
C LEU A 204 0.23 13.45 -18.89
N ILE A 205 -0.06 12.71 -17.81
CA ILE A 205 0.24 11.28 -17.71
C ILE A 205 -0.66 10.47 -18.65
N ALA A 206 -1.97 10.74 -18.66
CA ALA A 206 -2.93 10.01 -19.49
C ALA A 206 -2.64 10.11 -21.00
N GLU A 207 -2.09 11.25 -21.47
CA GLU A 207 -1.61 11.43 -22.84
C GLU A 207 -0.46 10.46 -23.21
N GLN A 208 0.34 10.03 -22.25
CA GLN A 208 1.45 9.09 -22.44
C GLN A 208 1.03 7.61 -22.44
N ILE A 209 -0.24 7.32 -22.14
CA ILE A 209 -0.79 5.97 -21.98
C ILE A 209 -1.57 5.60 -23.24
N ALA A 210 -1.15 4.54 -23.92
CA ALA A 210 -1.85 4.01 -25.08
C ALA A 210 -3.01 3.10 -24.66
N ASP A 211 -3.99 2.92 -25.57
CA ASP A 211 -4.99 1.87 -25.44
C ASP A 211 -4.32 0.49 -25.32
N GLY A 212 -4.90 -0.41 -24.56
CA GLY A 212 -4.36 -1.74 -24.30
C GLY A 212 -3.23 -1.77 -23.24
N SER A 213 -2.83 -0.64 -22.66
CA SER A 213 -1.81 -0.59 -21.59
C SER A 213 -2.30 -1.29 -20.33
N CYS A 214 -1.38 -1.89 -19.58
CA CYS A 214 -1.64 -2.40 -18.24
C CYS A 214 -1.20 -1.35 -17.19
N ILE A 215 -2.05 -1.02 -16.23
CA ILE A 215 -1.84 0.11 -15.32
C ILE A 215 -1.73 -0.32 -13.85
N GLN A 216 -0.90 0.39 -13.10
CA GLN A 216 -0.88 0.49 -11.64
C GLN A 216 -1.04 1.96 -11.27
N LEU A 217 -1.98 2.26 -10.39
CA LEU A 217 -2.18 3.59 -9.83
C LEU A 217 -1.90 3.55 -8.32
N GLY A 218 -1.18 4.56 -7.82
CA GLY A 218 -1.08 4.82 -6.39
C GLY A 218 -2.37 5.39 -5.80
N ILE A 219 -2.29 6.01 -4.65
CA ILE A 219 -3.41 6.67 -3.96
C ILE A 219 -3.20 8.18 -3.92
N GLY A 220 -4.28 8.95 -3.87
CA GLY A 220 -4.30 10.40 -3.72
C GLY A 220 -4.77 11.14 -4.97
N ALA A 221 -4.73 12.48 -4.92
CA ALA A 221 -5.35 13.34 -5.94
C ALA A 221 -4.81 13.12 -7.36
N ILE A 222 -3.50 12.94 -7.52
CA ILE A 222 -2.88 12.76 -8.84
C ILE A 222 -3.24 11.40 -9.46
N PRO A 223 -3.10 10.24 -8.77
CA PRO A 223 -3.59 8.97 -9.30
C PRO A 223 -5.09 8.97 -9.62
N ASP A 224 -5.93 9.57 -8.79
CA ASP A 224 -7.37 9.64 -9.04
C ASP A 224 -7.70 10.56 -10.24
N ALA A 225 -7.01 11.69 -10.37
CA ALA A 225 -7.12 12.57 -11.55
C ALA A 225 -6.66 11.84 -12.83
N THR A 226 -5.58 11.05 -12.74
CA THR A 226 -5.14 10.22 -13.87
C THR A 226 -6.19 9.16 -14.21
N GLY A 227 -6.74 8.47 -13.21
CA GLY A 227 -7.84 7.52 -13.40
C GLY A 227 -9.03 8.16 -14.14
N ALA A 228 -9.46 9.34 -13.72
CA ALA A 228 -10.53 10.08 -14.38
C ALA A 228 -10.17 10.41 -15.85
N ALA A 229 -8.95 10.84 -16.13
CA ALA A 229 -8.49 11.13 -17.49
C ALA A 229 -8.39 9.87 -18.38
N LEU A 230 -8.24 8.69 -17.79
CA LEU A 230 -8.17 7.40 -18.51
C LEU A 230 -9.54 6.83 -18.88
N MET A 231 -10.67 7.40 -18.45
CA MET A 231 -12.02 6.89 -18.74
C MET A 231 -12.36 6.89 -20.25
N VAL A 232 -11.63 7.65 -21.06
CA VAL A 232 -11.79 7.71 -22.53
C VAL A 232 -10.91 6.71 -23.28
N LYS A 233 -10.08 5.95 -22.58
CA LYS A 233 -9.20 4.92 -23.16
C LYS A 233 -9.95 3.60 -23.33
N HIS A 234 -9.32 2.68 -24.07
CA HIS A 234 -9.90 1.39 -24.39
C HIS A 234 -8.93 0.23 -24.09
N ASP A 235 -9.51 -0.91 -23.78
CA ASP A 235 -8.79 -2.18 -23.58
C ASP A 235 -7.69 -2.15 -22.51
N LEU A 236 -7.76 -1.24 -21.55
CA LEU A 236 -6.79 -1.19 -20.46
C LEU A 236 -6.86 -2.46 -19.61
N GLY A 237 -5.73 -2.81 -19.02
CA GLY A 237 -5.61 -3.87 -18.00
C GLY A 237 -5.20 -3.30 -16.65
N ILE A 238 -5.47 -4.02 -15.55
CA ILE A 238 -5.03 -3.68 -14.21
C ILE A 238 -4.15 -4.79 -13.66
N HIS A 239 -2.93 -4.41 -13.22
CA HIS A 239 -2.04 -5.19 -12.37
C HIS A 239 -1.43 -4.20 -11.38
N THR A 240 -1.93 -4.21 -10.15
CA THR A 240 -1.67 -3.16 -9.17
C THR A 240 -1.44 -3.72 -7.76
N GLU A 241 -0.69 -3.02 -6.95
CA GLU A 241 -0.57 -3.33 -5.52
C GLU A 241 -1.91 -3.16 -4.82
N MET A 242 -2.43 -1.97 -4.85
CA MET A 242 -3.70 -1.61 -4.22
C MET A 242 -4.77 -1.38 -5.30
N PHE A 243 -5.94 -2.01 -5.10
CA PHE A 243 -7.12 -1.76 -5.91
C PHE A 243 -7.96 -0.64 -5.29
N THR A 244 -8.25 0.40 -6.06
CA THR A 244 -8.87 1.65 -5.60
C THR A 244 -10.24 1.92 -6.22
N SER A 245 -11.00 2.88 -5.67
CA SER A 245 -12.33 3.24 -6.18
C SER A 245 -12.30 3.75 -7.62
N SER A 246 -11.28 4.50 -8.02
CA SER A 246 -11.10 4.99 -9.39
C SER A 246 -10.93 3.85 -10.41
N MET A 247 -10.34 2.72 -9.99
CA MET A 247 -10.20 1.54 -10.86
C MET A 247 -11.55 0.83 -11.07
N VAL A 248 -12.44 0.83 -10.07
CA VAL A 248 -13.81 0.32 -10.25
C VAL A 248 -14.54 1.17 -11.29
N ASP A 249 -14.35 2.50 -11.29
CA ASP A 249 -14.95 3.40 -12.28
C ASP A 249 -14.44 3.13 -13.69
N LEU A 250 -13.14 2.86 -13.85
CA LEU A 250 -12.53 2.49 -15.15
C LEU A 250 -13.09 1.16 -15.70
N ILE A 251 -13.38 0.20 -14.83
CA ILE A 251 -14.02 -1.06 -15.22
C ILE A 251 -15.48 -0.80 -15.58
N ALA A 252 -16.21 -0.04 -14.77
CA ALA A 252 -17.63 0.23 -14.95
C ALA A 252 -17.92 1.03 -16.24
N CYS A 253 -17.04 1.98 -16.64
CA CYS A 253 -17.18 2.72 -17.89
C CYS A 253 -16.69 1.95 -19.12
N GLY A 254 -16.07 0.77 -18.95
CA GLY A 254 -15.58 -0.08 -20.04
C GLY A 254 -14.17 0.27 -20.54
N ALA A 255 -13.47 1.23 -19.95
CA ALA A 255 -12.09 1.55 -20.27
C ALA A 255 -11.14 0.39 -19.94
N VAL A 256 -11.42 -0.34 -18.85
CA VAL A 256 -10.70 -1.54 -18.44
C VAL A 256 -11.52 -2.80 -18.70
N ASN A 257 -10.97 -3.72 -19.48
CA ASN A 257 -11.53 -5.06 -19.72
C ASN A 257 -10.48 -6.18 -19.56
N ASN A 258 -9.23 -5.83 -19.27
CA ASN A 258 -8.10 -6.76 -19.08
C ASN A 258 -7.79 -7.67 -20.28
N SER A 259 -8.38 -7.43 -21.47
CA SER A 259 -8.29 -8.33 -22.64
C SER A 259 -6.91 -8.38 -23.27
N LYS A 260 -6.11 -7.33 -23.08
CA LYS A 260 -4.76 -7.20 -23.68
C LYS A 260 -3.63 -7.62 -22.73
N LYS A 261 -3.93 -8.04 -21.50
CA LYS A 261 -2.91 -8.53 -20.57
C LYS A 261 -2.30 -9.84 -21.06
N GLN A 262 -0.97 -9.98 -20.92
CA GLN A 262 -0.24 -11.19 -21.27
C GLN A 262 -0.31 -12.26 -20.19
N ILE A 263 -0.43 -11.83 -18.93
CA ILE A 263 -0.70 -12.70 -17.78
C ILE A 263 -2.04 -12.32 -17.16
N HIS A 264 -2.77 -13.30 -16.65
CA HIS A 264 -4.13 -13.12 -16.11
C HIS A 264 -5.07 -12.36 -17.06
N PRO A 265 -5.21 -12.77 -18.35
CA PRO A 265 -6.10 -12.08 -19.28
C PRO A 265 -7.54 -12.13 -18.79
N GLY A 266 -8.26 -11.02 -18.91
CA GLY A 266 -9.64 -10.88 -18.44
C GLY A 266 -9.76 -10.72 -16.90
N LYS A 267 -8.64 -10.62 -16.17
CA LYS A 267 -8.63 -10.49 -14.70
C LYS A 267 -7.91 -9.21 -14.26
N THR A 268 -8.51 -8.50 -13.34
CA THR A 268 -7.84 -7.49 -12.51
C THR A 268 -7.00 -8.20 -11.45
N VAL A 269 -5.72 -7.86 -11.34
CA VAL A 269 -4.79 -8.45 -10.35
C VAL A 269 -4.38 -7.39 -9.34
N THR A 270 -4.48 -7.72 -8.05
CA THR A 270 -4.07 -6.85 -6.93
C THR A 270 -3.61 -7.68 -5.75
N THR A 271 -2.96 -7.06 -4.73
CA THR A 271 -2.63 -7.75 -3.48
C THR A 271 -3.56 -7.35 -2.33
N PHE A 272 -4.14 -6.15 -2.39
CA PHE A 272 -5.21 -5.75 -1.48
C PHE A 272 -6.13 -4.69 -2.11
N ALA A 273 -7.31 -4.52 -1.54
CA ALA A 273 -8.32 -3.56 -1.96
C ALA A 273 -8.70 -2.65 -0.79
N TYR A 274 -8.67 -1.33 -1.00
CA TYR A 274 -9.06 -0.36 0.00
C TYR A 274 -9.58 0.93 -0.63
N GLY A 275 -10.73 1.41 -0.19
CA GLY A 275 -11.37 2.62 -0.71
C GLY A 275 -12.74 2.85 -0.10
N SER A 276 -13.76 3.09 -0.93
CA SER A 276 -15.15 3.24 -0.48
C SER A 276 -15.90 1.90 -0.48
N GLN A 277 -17.11 1.88 0.06
CA GLN A 277 -18.00 0.70 0.06
C GLN A 277 -18.13 0.06 -1.34
N LYS A 278 -18.10 0.87 -2.40
CA LYS A 278 -18.10 0.40 -3.79
C LYS A 278 -17.04 -0.66 -4.11
N ILE A 279 -15.86 -0.56 -3.48
CA ILE A 279 -14.78 -1.57 -3.67
C ILE A 279 -15.17 -2.87 -3.02
N TYR A 280 -15.69 -2.84 -1.80
CA TYR A 280 -16.07 -4.03 -1.06
C TYR A 280 -17.22 -4.77 -1.77
N ASP A 281 -18.19 -4.03 -2.31
CA ASP A 281 -19.26 -4.56 -3.13
C ASP A 281 -18.71 -5.17 -4.44
N PHE A 282 -17.73 -4.53 -5.07
CA PHE A 282 -17.11 -5.03 -6.30
C PHE A 282 -16.28 -6.31 -6.08
N VAL A 283 -15.59 -6.43 -4.96
CA VAL A 283 -14.77 -7.61 -4.63
C VAL A 283 -15.63 -8.81 -4.27
N ASN A 284 -16.81 -8.58 -3.68
CA ASN A 284 -17.66 -9.64 -3.14
C ASN A 284 -18.14 -10.61 -4.22
N ASP A 285 -17.76 -11.87 -4.10
CA ASP A 285 -18.09 -12.97 -5.04
C ASP A 285 -17.77 -12.68 -6.52
N ASN A 286 -16.79 -11.83 -6.78
CA ASN A 286 -16.43 -11.42 -8.12
C ASN A 286 -15.24 -12.21 -8.68
N PRO A 287 -15.45 -13.11 -9.68
CA PRO A 287 -14.35 -13.85 -10.29
C PRO A 287 -13.45 -13.02 -11.22
N ALA A 288 -13.81 -11.77 -11.55
CA ALA A 288 -13.02 -10.91 -12.42
C ALA A 288 -11.84 -10.23 -11.72
N ILE A 289 -11.80 -10.29 -10.37
CA ILE A 289 -10.67 -9.76 -9.59
C ILE A 289 -9.92 -10.91 -8.89
N GLU A 290 -8.60 -10.88 -8.99
CA GLU A 290 -7.68 -11.78 -8.31
C GLU A 290 -6.86 -11.00 -7.30
N ILE A 291 -7.08 -11.28 -6.00
CA ILE A 291 -6.28 -10.72 -4.92
C ILE A 291 -5.23 -11.78 -4.55
N LEU A 292 -3.98 -11.56 -4.91
CA LEU A 292 -2.91 -12.55 -4.85
C LEU A 292 -1.81 -12.11 -3.85
N PRO A 293 -0.94 -13.05 -3.40
CA PRO A 293 0.16 -12.73 -2.48
C PRO A 293 1.09 -11.64 -3.04
N VAL A 294 1.56 -10.76 -2.16
CA VAL A 294 2.36 -9.59 -2.55
C VAL A 294 3.70 -9.97 -3.20
N GLU A 295 4.30 -11.08 -2.78
CA GLU A 295 5.53 -11.59 -3.39
C GLU A 295 5.38 -11.98 -4.87
N TYR A 296 4.15 -12.21 -5.33
CA TYR A 296 3.81 -12.42 -6.72
C TYR A 296 3.40 -11.13 -7.42
N VAL A 297 2.43 -10.41 -6.85
CA VAL A 297 1.84 -9.21 -7.48
C VAL A 297 2.87 -8.09 -7.65
N ASN A 298 3.77 -7.93 -6.67
CA ASN A 298 4.80 -6.90 -6.65
C ASN A 298 6.17 -7.38 -7.18
N ASP A 299 6.29 -8.61 -7.68
CA ASP A 299 7.55 -9.05 -8.29
C ASP A 299 7.76 -8.31 -9.63
N PRO A 300 8.84 -7.53 -9.80
CA PRO A 300 9.17 -6.90 -11.07
C PRO A 300 9.23 -7.88 -12.25
N ASN A 301 9.65 -9.13 -12.03
CA ASN A 301 9.66 -10.16 -13.07
C ASN A 301 8.26 -10.64 -13.47
N VAL A 302 7.27 -10.50 -12.59
CA VAL A 302 5.85 -10.77 -12.91
C VAL A 302 5.23 -9.54 -13.55
N ILE A 303 5.42 -8.37 -12.95
CA ILE A 303 4.88 -7.10 -13.44
C ILE A 303 5.28 -6.85 -14.91
N CYS A 304 6.56 -7.06 -15.24
CA CYS A 304 7.09 -6.80 -16.59
C CYS A 304 6.58 -7.76 -17.66
N GLN A 305 5.90 -8.84 -17.32
CA GLN A 305 5.30 -9.77 -18.28
C GLN A 305 4.06 -9.16 -18.97
N ASN A 306 3.45 -8.11 -18.42
CA ASN A 306 2.44 -7.33 -19.14
C ASN A 306 3.14 -6.27 -20.00
N ASP A 307 2.92 -6.31 -21.32
CA ASP A 307 3.40 -5.29 -22.24
C ASP A 307 2.74 -3.94 -21.94
N ASN A 308 3.44 -2.84 -22.22
CA ASN A 308 2.98 -1.47 -21.95
C ASN A 308 2.54 -1.28 -20.48
N MET A 309 3.30 -1.85 -19.55
CA MET A 309 3.02 -1.67 -18.12
C MET A 309 3.33 -0.22 -17.72
N ILE A 310 2.34 0.44 -17.17
CA ILE A 310 2.42 1.83 -16.69
C ILE A 310 2.31 1.85 -15.18
N SER A 311 3.34 2.37 -14.50
CA SER A 311 3.27 2.59 -13.07
C SER A 311 3.19 4.09 -12.75
N ILE A 312 2.28 4.47 -11.83
CA ILE A 312 2.05 5.86 -11.44
C ILE A 312 2.08 5.95 -9.93
N ASN A 313 3.09 6.65 -9.41
CA ASN A 313 3.34 6.79 -7.98
C ASN A 313 3.54 8.25 -7.61
N ALA A 314 3.33 8.58 -6.33
CA ALA A 314 3.56 9.91 -5.80
C ALA A 314 4.90 10.01 -5.07
N ALA A 315 5.40 11.24 -4.89
CA ALA A 315 6.59 11.53 -4.10
C ALA A 315 6.47 12.85 -3.33
N LEU A 316 7.36 13.04 -2.38
CA LEU A 316 7.47 14.25 -1.58
C LEU A 316 8.48 15.23 -2.17
N GLU A 317 9.62 14.74 -2.68
CA GLU A 317 10.66 15.56 -3.30
C GLU A 317 11.59 14.73 -4.20
N VAL A 318 12.30 15.42 -5.10
CA VAL A 318 13.33 14.87 -5.99
C VAL A 318 14.55 15.81 -6.04
N ASP A 319 15.76 15.26 -6.12
CA ASP A 319 16.98 16.03 -6.30
C ASP A 319 17.48 16.03 -7.75
N PHE A 320 18.57 16.80 -8.03
CA PHE A 320 19.15 16.91 -9.37
C PHE A 320 19.66 15.58 -9.94
N PHE A 321 20.03 14.62 -9.09
CA PHE A 321 20.39 13.28 -9.54
C PHE A 321 19.18 12.43 -9.96
N GLY A 322 17.97 12.87 -9.58
CA GLY A 322 16.75 12.09 -9.74
C GLY A 322 16.53 11.10 -8.60
N GLN A 323 17.17 11.30 -7.43
CA GLN A 323 16.82 10.55 -6.23
C GLN A 323 15.46 11.02 -5.73
N VAL A 324 14.56 10.09 -5.46
CA VAL A 324 13.18 10.39 -5.04
C VAL A 324 12.97 9.99 -3.60
N CYS A 325 12.44 10.92 -2.80
CA CYS A 325 11.91 10.66 -1.47
C CYS A 325 10.39 10.64 -1.49
N ALA A 326 9.77 9.55 -1.01
CA ALA A 326 8.33 9.40 -0.88
C ALA A 326 7.88 9.08 0.55
N GLU A 327 8.80 8.83 1.48
CA GLU A 327 8.51 8.27 2.80
C GLU A 327 8.96 9.10 4.00
N SER A 328 9.62 10.24 3.77
CA SER A 328 10.01 11.14 4.85
C SER A 328 10.05 12.61 4.45
N VAL A 329 9.94 13.53 5.40
CA VAL A 329 10.22 14.95 5.24
C VAL A 329 11.42 15.27 6.15
N GLY A 330 12.63 15.34 5.57
CA GLY A 330 13.85 15.29 6.36
C GLY A 330 13.86 14.03 7.20
N THR A 331 14.09 14.16 8.51
CA THR A 331 14.10 13.05 9.47
C THR A 331 12.70 12.63 9.95
N LYS A 332 11.64 13.35 9.56
CA LYS A 332 10.28 13.03 9.98
C LYS A 332 9.71 11.91 9.13
N HIS A 333 9.41 10.78 9.75
CA HIS A 333 8.80 9.61 9.10
C HIS A 333 7.37 9.92 8.62
N MET A 334 7.02 9.46 7.41
CA MET A 334 5.70 9.68 6.80
C MET A 334 4.98 8.37 6.46
N SER A 335 5.68 7.38 5.89
CA SER A 335 5.05 6.13 5.43
C SER A 335 6.05 4.97 5.46
N GLY A 336 6.26 4.32 4.38
CA GLY A 336 7.25 3.30 4.05
C GLY A 336 7.40 3.29 2.53
N SER A 337 8.29 2.46 1.99
CA SER A 337 8.48 2.37 0.55
C SER A 337 7.26 1.79 -0.18
N GLY A 338 6.49 0.93 0.48
CA GLY A 338 5.45 0.14 -0.18
C GLY A 338 6.01 -0.60 -1.39
N GLY A 339 5.22 -0.69 -2.45
CA GLY A 339 5.63 -1.29 -3.71
C GLY A 339 6.11 -0.29 -4.78
N GLN A 340 6.37 0.97 -4.43
CA GLN A 340 6.79 1.98 -5.42
C GLN A 340 7.97 1.49 -6.26
N VAL A 341 9.04 1.03 -5.63
CA VAL A 341 10.25 0.56 -6.33
C VAL A 341 9.97 -0.71 -7.14
N ASP A 342 9.13 -1.61 -6.63
CA ASP A 342 8.75 -2.84 -7.32
C ASP A 342 8.08 -2.51 -8.66
N TYR A 343 7.10 -1.60 -8.65
CA TYR A 343 6.38 -1.18 -9.86
C TYR A 343 7.21 -0.30 -10.78
N VAL A 344 8.07 0.59 -10.26
CA VAL A 344 9.02 1.34 -11.06
C VAL A 344 9.90 0.39 -11.87
N ARG A 345 10.49 -0.61 -11.22
CA ARG A 345 11.36 -1.60 -11.87
C ARG A 345 10.60 -2.47 -12.85
N GLY A 346 9.44 -3.00 -12.45
CA GLY A 346 8.62 -3.84 -13.31
C GLY A 346 8.15 -3.11 -14.57
N ALA A 347 7.64 -1.89 -14.44
CA ALA A 347 7.23 -1.08 -15.58
C ALA A 347 8.40 -0.74 -16.51
N CYS A 348 9.56 -0.38 -15.96
CA CYS A 348 10.76 -0.09 -16.77
C CYS A 348 11.34 -1.31 -17.49
N GLN A 349 11.07 -2.53 -17.02
CA GLN A 349 11.48 -3.78 -17.67
C GLN A 349 10.45 -4.29 -18.68
N SER A 350 9.20 -3.84 -18.57
CA SER A 350 8.12 -4.20 -19.49
C SER A 350 8.39 -3.65 -20.87
N LYS A 351 8.07 -4.42 -21.90
CA LYS A 351 8.13 -3.96 -23.30
C LYS A 351 7.14 -2.83 -23.53
N GLY A 352 7.65 -1.63 -23.85
CA GLY A 352 6.84 -0.41 -24.01
C GLY A 352 6.37 0.20 -22.69
N GLY A 353 6.78 -0.36 -21.54
CA GLY A 353 6.39 0.14 -20.23
C GLY A 353 7.02 1.47 -19.87
N LYS A 354 6.40 2.20 -18.95
CA LYS A 354 6.84 3.50 -18.43
C LYS A 354 6.51 3.61 -16.95
N SER A 355 7.37 4.30 -16.20
CA SER A 355 7.13 4.61 -14.79
C SER A 355 7.10 6.11 -14.55
N PHE A 356 5.98 6.61 -14.02
CA PHE A 356 5.77 7.99 -13.67
C PHE A 356 5.79 8.18 -12.15
N ILE A 357 6.63 9.11 -11.69
CA ILE A 357 6.60 9.61 -10.32
C ILE A 357 6.12 11.06 -10.40
N ALA A 358 4.96 11.34 -9.79
CA ALA A 358 4.25 12.59 -9.99
C ALA A 358 3.96 13.29 -8.66
N PHE A 359 4.12 14.61 -8.66
CA PHE A 359 3.83 15.46 -7.52
C PHE A 359 3.66 16.91 -7.96
N THR A 360 2.91 17.72 -7.20
CA THR A 360 2.87 19.19 -7.43
C THR A 360 4.27 19.77 -7.21
N SER A 361 4.72 20.65 -8.10
CA SER A 361 6.08 21.20 -8.08
C SER A 361 6.49 21.88 -6.78
N THR A 362 5.50 22.27 -5.97
CA THR A 362 5.67 23.02 -4.72
C THR A 362 4.81 22.45 -3.59
N ALA A 363 5.13 22.91 -2.38
CA ALA A 363 4.36 22.70 -1.17
C ALA A 363 4.13 24.05 -0.46
N LYS A 364 3.22 24.08 0.55
CA LYS A 364 2.92 25.22 1.42
C LYS A 364 2.64 26.51 0.61
N ASP A 365 1.57 26.47 -0.17
CA ASP A 365 1.14 27.63 -0.97
C ASP A 365 2.27 28.19 -1.84
N ASP A 366 2.92 27.33 -2.59
CA ASP A 366 4.01 27.62 -3.53
C ASP A 366 5.29 28.24 -2.91
N THR A 367 5.48 28.10 -1.60
CA THR A 367 6.65 28.66 -0.90
C THR A 367 7.85 27.72 -0.84
N ILE A 368 7.67 26.42 -1.13
CA ILE A 368 8.72 25.40 -1.04
C ILE A 368 8.75 24.58 -2.33
N SER A 369 9.88 24.59 -3.05
CA SER A 369 10.08 23.70 -4.18
C SER A 369 10.24 22.24 -3.72
N LYS A 370 9.61 21.30 -4.43
CA LYS A 370 9.82 19.85 -4.26
C LYS A 370 10.91 19.30 -5.19
N ILE A 371 11.34 20.09 -6.16
CA ILE A 371 12.55 19.82 -6.95
C ILE A 371 13.68 20.60 -6.29
N LYS A 372 14.74 19.88 -5.90
CA LYS A 372 15.81 20.41 -5.04
C LYS A 372 17.19 20.13 -5.58
N PRO A 373 18.21 20.94 -5.24
CA PRO A 373 19.60 20.62 -5.56
C PRO A 373 20.09 19.32 -4.90
N ILE A 374 19.67 19.08 -3.66
CA ILE A 374 19.84 17.84 -2.86
C ILE A 374 18.55 17.58 -2.11
N LEU A 375 18.26 16.34 -1.80
CA LEU A 375 17.14 16.02 -0.90
C LEU A 375 17.29 16.75 0.44
N THR A 376 16.18 17.04 1.10
CA THR A 376 16.21 17.61 2.44
C THR A 376 17.11 16.75 3.35
N PRO A 377 18.05 17.36 4.11
CA PRO A 377 18.94 16.59 4.98
C PRO A 377 18.18 15.63 5.89
N GLY A 378 18.56 14.33 5.87
CA GLY A 378 17.89 13.26 6.57
C GLY A 378 16.71 12.62 5.83
N ALA A 379 16.36 13.09 4.64
CA ALA A 379 15.32 12.46 3.82
C ALA A 379 15.78 11.09 3.30
N ILE A 380 14.85 10.14 3.30
CA ILE A 380 15.08 8.76 2.88
C ILE A 380 14.94 8.67 1.36
N VAL A 381 15.91 8.05 0.68
CA VAL A 381 15.81 7.75 -0.76
C VAL A 381 14.90 6.53 -0.94
N THR A 382 13.67 6.77 -1.35
CA THR A 382 12.71 5.68 -1.65
C THR A 382 13.04 5.03 -2.97
N THR A 383 13.16 5.83 -4.04
CA THR A 383 13.52 5.33 -5.38
C THR A 383 14.87 5.89 -5.80
N SER A 384 15.79 4.98 -6.09
CA SER A 384 17.15 5.31 -6.53
C SER A 384 17.13 6.07 -7.86
N LYS A 385 18.07 7.01 -8.03
CA LYS A 385 18.33 7.69 -9.31
C LYS A 385 18.51 6.74 -10.51
N ASN A 386 18.89 5.48 -10.25
CA ASN A 386 19.10 4.48 -11.30
C ASN A 386 17.79 3.85 -11.78
N ASP A 387 16.76 3.85 -10.93
CA ASP A 387 15.46 3.26 -11.21
C ASP A 387 14.45 4.28 -11.78
N VAL A 388 14.56 5.55 -11.40
CA VAL A 388 13.62 6.62 -11.81
C VAL A 388 13.60 6.80 -13.33
N ASP A 389 12.38 6.83 -13.90
CA ASP A 389 12.13 6.94 -15.34
C ASP A 389 11.60 8.35 -15.68
N TYR A 390 10.33 8.63 -15.38
CA TYR A 390 9.72 9.94 -15.61
C TYR A 390 9.35 10.62 -14.29
N ILE A 391 9.59 11.94 -14.22
CA ILE A 391 9.08 12.83 -13.17
C ILE A 391 8.05 13.77 -13.80
N VAL A 392 6.90 13.95 -13.15
CA VAL A 392 5.80 14.76 -13.65
C VAL A 392 5.37 15.80 -12.62
N THR A 393 5.23 17.04 -13.06
CA THR A 393 4.61 18.12 -12.31
C THR A 393 3.55 18.81 -13.17
N GLU A 394 2.84 19.78 -12.61
CA GLU A 394 1.89 20.62 -13.37
C GLU A 394 2.54 21.45 -14.49
N TYR A 395 3.89 21.50 -14.53
CA TYR A 395 4.66 22.23 -15.57
C TYR A 395 5.21 21.31 -16.65
N GLY A 396 4.98 20.01 -16.61
CA GLY A 396 5.37 19.08 -17.66
C GLY A 396 5.99 17.78 -17.16
N ILE A 397 6.66 17.09 -18.09
CA ILE A 397 7.26 15.76 -17.89
C ILE A 397 8.76 15.86 -18.14
N ALA A 398 9.55 15.31 -17.21
CA ALA A 398 10.99 15.11 -17.34
C ALA A 398 11.30 13.61 -17.47
N HIS A 399 12.00 13.22 -18.54
CA HIS A 399 12.47 11.84 -18.75
C HIS A 399 13.92 11.73 -18.27
N LEU A 400 14.15 11.00 -17.18
CA LEU A 400 15.46 10.94 -16.53
C LEU A 400 16.27 9.70 -16.89
N ARG A 401 15.60 8.58 -17.19
CA ARG A 401 16.28 7.31 -17.47
C ARG A 401 17.14 7.41 -18.73
N GLY A 402 18.40 6.97 -18.64
CA GLY A 402 19.33 7.02 -19.76
C GLY A 402 19.97 8.40 -20.04
N HIS A 403 19.62 9.44 -19.29
CA HIS A 403 20.17 10.77 -19.47
C HIS A 403 21.28 11.11 -18.48
N SER A 404 22.22 11.94 -18.91
CA SER A 404 23.33 12.47 -18.09
C SER A 404 22.81 13.34 -16.94
N LEU A 405 23.64 13.55 -15.91
CA LEU A 405 23.27 14.40 -14.77
C LEU A 405 22.88 15.82 -15.21
N GLY A 406 23.60 16.41 -16.16
CA GLY A 406 23.29 17.74 -16.67
C GLY A 406 21.94 17.78 -17.40
N GLU A 407 21.64 16.78 -18.22
CA GLU A 407 20.34 16.67 -18.92
C GLU A 407 19.19 16.45 -17.96
N ARG A 408 19.34 15.54 -16.98
CA ARG A 408 18.36 15.35 -15.90
C ARG A 408 18.05 16.65 -15.17
N THR A 409 19.11 17.37 -14.76
CA THR A 409 18.98 18.62 -14.04
C THR A 409 18.26 19.69 -14.87
N LYS A 410 18.61 19.84 -16.16
CA LYS A 410 17.90 20.75 -17.08
C LYS A 410 16.42 20.42 -17.18
N GLN A 411 16.08 19.13 -17.38
CA GLN A 411 14.70 18.69 -17.49
C GLN A 411 13.93 18.92 -16.17
N LEU A 412 14.52 18.61 -15.01
CA LEU A 412 13.90 18.85 -13.70
C LEU A 412 13.66 20.34 -13.45
N ILE A 413 14.63 21.22 -13.79
CA ILE A 413 14.45 22.66 -13.68
C ILE A 413 13.32 23.16 -14.59
N ALA A 414 13.20 22.61 -15.80
CA ALA A 414 12.14 23.00 -16.73
C ALA A 414 10.72 22.72 -16.20
N ILE A 415 10.55 21.66 -15.43
CA ILE A 415 9.26 21.29 -14.80
C ILE A 415 9.12 21.79 -13.35
N ALA A 416 10.09 22.54 -12.81
CA ALA A 416 9.97 23.21 -11.53
C ALA A 416 9.03 24.42 -11.63
N HIS A 417 8.47 24.83 -10.49
CA HIS A 417 7.69 26.06 -10.42
C HIS A 417 8.55 27.25 -10.90
N PRO A 418 8.03 28.16 -11.74
CA PRO A 418 8.80 29.25 -12.33
C PRO A 418 9.63 30.07 -11.32
N ASN A 419 9.07 30.36 -10.16
CA ASN A 419 9.73 31.15 -9.12
C ASN A 419 11.04 30.56 -8.58
N PHE A 420 11.28 29.26 -8.78
CA PHE A 420 12.45 28.54 -8.28
C PHE A 420 13.47 28.22 -9.37
N ARG A 421 13.15 28.40 -10.66
CA ARG A 421 14.02 27.97 -11.77
C ARG A 421 15.37 28.68 -11.79
N ASP A 422 15.41 29.97 -11.50
CA ASP A 422 16.64 30.76 -11.46
C ASP A 422 17.55 30.30 -10.32
N GLU A 423 16.99 30.11 -9.12
CA GLU A 423 17.72 29.60 -7.96
C GLU A 423 18.29 28.20 -8.23
N LEU A 424 17.44 27.28 -8.76
CA LEU A 424 17.87 25.93 -9.11
C LEU A 424 18.96 25.93 -10.18
N THR A 425 18.87 26.82 -11.18
CA THR A 425 19.87 26.98 -12.22
C THR A 425 21.20 27.49 -11.63
N PHE A 426 21.13 28.47 -10.74
CA PHE A 426 22.31 28.98 -10.05
C PHE A 426 23.00 27.89 -9.23
N GLU A 427 22.24 27.14 -8.43
CA GLU A 427 22.81 26.05 -7.62
C GLU A 427 23.39 24.90 -8.49
N ALA A 428 22.77 24.61 -9.63
CA ALA A 428 23.29 23.62 -10.56
C ALA A 428 24.63 24.06 -11.21
N LYS A 429 24.77 25.36 -11.58
CA LYS A 429 26.02 25.93 -12.09
C LYS A 429 27.10 25.98 -11.00
N LYS A 430 26.76 26.47 -9.82
CA LYS A 430 27.68 26.53 -8.67
C LYS A 430 28.28 25.16 -8.33
N ARG A 431 27.50 24.06 -8.55
CA ARG A 431 27.94 22.66 -8.34
C ARG A 431 28.64 22.05 -9.55
N GLY A 432 28.83 22.79 -10.63
CA GLY A 432 29.46 22.31 -11.85
C GLY A 432 28.62 21.27 -12.64
N ILE A 433 27.32 21.17 -12.35
CA ILE A 433 26.40 20.26 -13.06
C ILE A 433 25.98 20.86 -14.42
N LEU A 434 25.73 22.17 -14.43
CA LEU A 434 25.45 22.94 -15.64
C LEU A 434 26.61 23.87 -15.92
N ILE A 435 26.93 24.06 -17.20
CA ILE A 435 27.94 24.99 -17.72
C ILE A 435 27.25 26.30 -18.10
#